data_01040f3f9af3820182f26c3f38f3aaac
#
_entry.id   01040f3f9af3820182f26c3f38f3aaac
#
_cell.length_a   1.000
_cell.length_b   1.000
_cell.length_c   1.000
_cell.angle_alpha   90.00
_cell.angle_beta   90.00
_cell.angle_gamma   90.00
#
_symmetry.space_group_name_H-M   'P 1'
#
loop_
_entity.id
_entity.type
_entity.pdbx_description
1 polymer ?
#
loop_
_entity_poly.entity_id
_entity_poly.type
_entity_poly.pdbx_seq_one_letter_code
_entity_poly.pdbx_strand_id
1 'polypeptide(L)'
;MHAVVVKVTVNDREAAEKRLREEVVPRVSQLPGVVGGYWTRSDGPDGLSMVVFESEDAARAAADQVPQMISESVTLESVEVREVVANV
;
A
#
# COMPACT_ATOMS: atom_id res chain seq x y z
N MET A 1 -12.61 -2.91 10.90
CA MET A 1 -11.71 -2.45 9.85
C MET A 1 -10.42 -3.28 9.84
N HIS A 2 -9.88 -3.50 8.67
CA HIS A 2 -8.61 -4.20 8.48
C HIS A 2 -7.69 -3.37 7.60
N ALA A 3 -6.40 -3.44 7.85
CA ALA A 3 -5.39 -2.69 7.10
C ALA A 3 -4.50 -3.63 6.30
N VAL A 4 -4.09 -3.17 5.13
CA VAL A 4 -3.03 -3.79 4.34
C VAL A 4 -1.77 -2.98 4.56
N VAL A 5 -0.76 -3.62 5.16
CA VAL A 5 0.53 -2.99 5.44
C VAL A 5 1.55 -3.53 4.46
N VAL A 6 2.13 -2.65 3.66
CA VAL A 6 3.08 -3.02 2.62
C VAL A 6 4.42 -2.38 2.92
N LYS A 7 5.47 -3.19 2.89
CA LYS A 7 6.84 -2.72 3.06
C LYS A 7 7.61 -2.96 1.77
N VAL A 8 8.29 -1.95 1.30
CA VAL A 8 9.09 -2.01 0.07
C VAL A 8 10.47 -1.42 0.27
N THR A 9 11.41 -1.80 -0.59
CA THR A 9 12.67 -1.10 -0.78
C THR A 9 12.56 -0.30 -2.06
N VAL A 10 12.84 1.01 -1.99
CA VAL A 10 12.77 1.91 -3.14
C VAL A 10 14.10 1.88 -3.88
N ASN A 11 14.06 1.46 -5.14
CA ASN A 11 15.24 1.36 -6.01
C ASN A 11 15.48 2.65 -6.79
N ASP A 12 14.40 3.35 -7.15
CA ASP A 12 14.43 4.63 -7.86
C ASP A 12 13.33 5.50 -7.26
N ARG A 13 13.73 6.43 -6.39
CA ARG A 13 12.78 7.27 -5.64
C ARG A 13 11.89 8.10 -6.55
N GLU A 14 12.48 8.77 -7.53
CA GLU A 14 11.72 9.65 -8.42
C GLU A 14 10.67 8.88 -9.22
N ALA A 15 11.07 7.77 -9.82
CA ALA A 15 10.16 6.91 -10.58
C ALA A 15 9.09 6.29 -9.69
N ALA A 16 9.47 5.85 -8.48
CA ALA A 16 8.55 5.24 -7.54
C ALA A 16 7.46 6.22 -7.09
N GLU A 17 7.83 7.44 -6.74
CA GLU A 17 6.87 8.45 -6.28
C GLU A 17 5.97 8.93 -7.41
N LYS A 18 6.50 9.05 -8.60
CA LYS A 18 5.70 9.41 -9.78
C LYS A 18 4.64 8.35 -10.05
N ARG A 19 5.06 7.08 -10.10
CA ARG A 19 4.13 5.97 -10.31
C ARG A 19 3.09 5.88 -9.20
N LEU A 20 3.51 6.12 -7.96
CA LEU A 20 2.61 6.10 -6.81
C LEU A 20 1.47 7.11 -6.99
N ARG A 21 1.79 8.36 -7.31
CA ARG A 21 0.80 9.43 -7.46
C ARG A 21 -0.07 9.24 -8.70
N GLU A 22 0.51 8.78 -9.80
CA GLU A 22 -0.19 8.72 -11.09
C GLU A 22 -0.98 7.44 -11.30
N GLU A 23 -0.53 6.31 -10.71
CA GLU A 23 -1.12 5.01 -10.97
C GLU A 23 -1.61 4.30 -9.72
N VAL A 24 -0.78 4.18 -8.67
CA VAL A 24 -1.09 3.36 -7.50
C VAL A 24 -2.20 3.99 -6.65
N VAL A 25 -2.05 5.24 -6.27
CA VAL A 25 -3.04 5.91 -5.43
C VAL A 25 -4.41 6.00 -6.10
N PRO A 26 -4.52 6.40 -7.38
CA PRO A 26 -5.82 6.39 -8.05
C PRO A 26 -6.44 5.00 -8.11
N ARG A 27 -5.65 3.97 -8.37
CA ARG A 27 -6.15 2.59 -8.46
C ARG A 27 -6.65 2.10 -7.10
N VAL A 28 -5.88 2.34 -6.04
CA VAL A 28 -6.24 1.93 -4.68
C VAL A 28 -7.50 2.66 -4.21
N SER A 29 -7.63 3.94 -4.56
CA SER A 29 -8.80 4.72 -4.14
C SER A 29 -10.12 4.19 -4.70
N GLN A 30 -10.07 3.36 -5.73
CA GLN A 30 -11.25 2.77 -6.36
C GLN A 30 -11.53 1.33 -5.90
N LEU A 31 -10.69 0.77 -5.04
CA LEU A 31 -10.90 -0.59 -4.54
C LEU A 31 -12.12 -0.64 -3.62
N PRO A 32 -12.92 -1.73 -3.69
CA PRO A 32 -14.08 -1.87 -2.83
C PRO A 32 -13.71 -1.80 -1.35
N GLY A 33 -14.47 -1.03 -0.58
CA GLY A 33 -14.32 -0.98 0.87
C GLY A 33 -13.18 -0.13 1.39
N VAL A 34 -12.44 0.58 0.52
CA VAL A 34 -11.34 1.43 0.98
C VAL A 34 -11.86 2.58 1.86
N VAL A 35 -11.21 2.78 3.01
CA VAL A 35 -11.51 3.86 3.95
C VAL A 35 -10.51 4.99 3.80
N GLY A 36 -9.23 4.66 3.67
CA GLY A 36 -8.15 5.63 3.50
C GLY A 36 -6.80 4.94 3.59
N GLY A 37 -5.75 5.70 3.37
CA GLY A 37 -4.42 5.13 3.43
C GLY A 37 -3.33 6.18 3.38
N TYR A 38 -2.13 5.75 3.73
CA TYR A 38 -0.94 6.58 3.75
C TYR A 38 0.23 5.81 3.19
N TRP A 39 1.02 6.49 2.35
CA TRP A 39 2.28 5.98 1.82
C TRP A 39 3.38 6.84 2.37
N THR A 40 4.34 6.22 3.03
CA THR A 40 5.42 6.92 3.72
C THR A 40 6.77 6.49 3.20
N ARG A 41 7.78 7.30 3.46
CA ARG A 41 9.17 6.96 3.22
C ARG A 41 10.02 7.38 4.41
N SER A 42 11.12 6.68 4.62
CA SER A 42 12.14 7.07 5.58
C SER A 42 13.22 7.90 4.89
N ASP A 43 14.24 8.30 5.61
CA ASP A 43 15.44 8.92 5.02
C ASP A 43 16.27 7.90 4.22
N GLY A 44 16.08 6.62 4.49
CA GLY A 44 16.72 5.54 3.76
C GLY A 44 15.89 5.07 2.56
N PRO A 45 16.16 3.87 2.06
CA PRO A 45 15.46 3.35 0.88
C PRO A 45 14.10 2.73 1.19
N ASP A 46 13.66 2.75 2.45
CA ASP A 46 12.43 2.05 2.83
C ASP A 46 11.17 2.84 2.48
N GLY A 47 10.14 2.12 2.04
CA GLY A 47 8.79 2.64 1.95
C GLY A 47 7.85 1.78 2.76
N LEU A 48 6.91 2.40 3.45
CA LEU A 48 5.89 1.72 4.23
C LEU A 48 4.55 2.36 3.96
N SER A 49 3.56 1.54 3.64
CA SER A 49 2.20 2.03 3.46
C SER A 49 1.22 1.26 4.32
N MET A 50 0.14 1.95 4.67
CA MET A 50 -1.00 1.34 5.35
C MET A 50 -2.27 1.85 4.71
N VAL A 51 -3.06 0.93 4.15
CA VAL A 51 -4.35 1.25 3.55
C VAL A 51 -5.42 0.49 4.33
N VAL A 52 -6.45 1.20 4.78
CA VAL A 52 -7.50 0.65 5.63
C VAL A 52 -8.74 0.36 4.81
N PHE A 53 -9.35 -0.79 5.07
CA PHE A 53 -10.58 -1.26 4.43
C PHE A 53 -11.66 -1.53 5.46
N GLU A 54 -12.93 -1.46 5.04
CA GLU A 54 -14.08 -1.69 5.93
C GLU A 54 -14.15 -3.10 6.49
N SER A 55 -13.65 -4.09 5.74
CA SER A 55 -13.75 -5.50 6.11
C SER A 55 -12.45 -6.24 5.87
N GLU A 56 -12.32 -7.38 6.50
CA GLU A 56 -11.19 -8.28 6.28
C GLU A 56 -11.17 -8.79 4.84
N ASP A 57 -12.32 -9.14 4.29
CA ASP A 57 -12.40 -9.66 2.92
C ASP A 57 -11.93 -8.63 1.91
N ALA A 58 -12.32 -7.35 2.09
CA ALA A 58 -11.87 -6.27 1.21
C ALA A 58 -10.35 -6.07 1.33
N ALA A 59 -9.81 -6.12 2.55
CA ALA A 59 -8.38 -5.99 2.77
C ALA A 59 -7.60 -7.14 2.13
N ARG A 60 -8.08 -8.37 2.27
CA ARG A 60 -7.41 -9.55 1.68
C ARG A 60 -7.45 -9.51 0.15
N ALA A 61 -8.57 -9.10 -0.43
CA ALA A 61 -8.67 -8.95 -1.88
C ALA A 61 -7.69 -7.89 -2.40
N ALA A 62 -7.55 -6.77 -1.66
CA ALA A 62 -6.59 -5.74 -2.02
C ALA A 62 -5.15 -6.22 -1.87
N ALA A 63 -4.84 -6.95 -0.80
CA ALA A 63 -3.51 -7.51 -0.58
C ALA A 63 -3.08 -8.44 -1.72
N ASP A 64 -4.01 -9.23 -2.25
CA ASP A 64 -3.74 -10.13 -3.36
C ASP A 64 -3.37 -9.39 -4.65
N GLN A 65 -3.76 -8.12 -4.77
CA GLN A 65 -3.44 -7.30 -5.94
C GLN A 65 -2.10 -6.57 -5.83
N VAL A 66 -1.51 -6.48 -4.63
CA VAL A 66 -0.28 -5.72 -4.42
C VAL A 66 0.87 -6.14 -5.35
N PRO A 67 1.15 -7.44 -5.55
CA PRO A 67 2.25 -7.83 -6.45
C PRO A 67 2.08 -7.30 -7.88
N GLN A 68 0.84 -7.09 -8.32
CA GLN A 68 0.56 -6.56 -9.66
C GLN A 68 0.75 -5.05 -9.76
N MET A 69 0.85 -4.36 -8.63
CA MET A 69 1.07 -2.92 -8.57
C MET A 69 2.54 -2.56 -8.46
N ILE A 70 3.41 -3.54 -8.26
CA ILE A 70 4.84 -3.35 -8.09
C ILE A 70 5.52 -3.20 -9.45
N SER A 71 6.44 -2.24 -9.55
CA SER A 71 7.26 -2.02 -10.73
C SER A 71 8.74 -2.17 -10.38
N GLU A 72 9.61 -1.99 -11.39
CA GLU A 72 11.06 -2.07 -11.18
C GLU A 72 11.59 -1.01 -10.21
N SER A 73 10.83 0.07 -9.99
CA SER A 73 11.25 1.16 -9.11
C SER A 73 11.24 0.78 -7.64
N VAL A 74 10.57 -0.32 -7.28
CA VAL A 74 10.54 -0.81 -5.89
C VAL A 74 10.69 -2.32 -5.86
N THR A 75 11.17 -2.82 -4.71
CA THR A 75 11.21 -4.26 -4.40
C THR A 75 10.23 -4.51 -3.26
N LEU A 76 9.29 -5.41 -3.47
CA LEU A 76 8.31 -5.77 -2.45
C LEU A 76 8.96 -6.62 -1.37
N GLU A 77 8.92 -6.15 -0.12
CA GLU A 77 9.50 -6.88 1.02
C GLU A 77 8.44 -7.69 1.76
N SER A 78 7.29 -7.08 2.05
CA SER A 78 6.22 -7.80 2.75
C SER A 78 4.86 -7.18 2.49
N VAL A 79 3.83 -8.01 2.61
CA VAL A 79 2.43 -7.61 2.59
C VAL A 79 1.75 -8.31 3.76
N GLU A 80 1.09 -7.55 4.63
CA GLU A 80 0.37 -8.09 5.77
C GLU A 80 -1.03 -7.52 5.83
N VAL A 81 -2.00 -8.36 6.22
CA VAL A 81 -3.36 -7.90 6.56
C VAL A 81 -3.46 -7.93 8.08
N ARG A 82 -3.84 -6.80 8.66
CA ARG A 82 -3.93 -6.64 10.12
C ARG A 82 -5.28 -6.08 10.51
N GLU A 83 -5.81 -6.54 11.65
CA GLU A 83 -7.01 -5.94 12.23
C GLU A 83 -6.66 -4.57 12.81
N VAL A 84 -7.51 -3.57 12.55
CA VAL A 84 -7.36 -2.25 13.15
C VAL A 84 -8.02 -2.31 14.52
N VAL A 85 -7.23 -2.12 15.57
CA VAL A 85 -7.72 -2.24 16.96
C VAL A 85 -8.08 -0.90 17.58
N ALA A 86 -7.61 0.21 17.00
CA ALA A 86 -7.96 1.57 17.43
C ALA A 86 -7.62 2.56 16.33
N ASN A 87 -8.32 3.70 16.32
CA ASN A 87 -8.06 4.80 15.37
C ASN A 87 -8.54 6.11 15.95
N VAL A 88 -8.11 7.19 15.34
CA VAL A 88 -8.59 8.54 15.67
C VAL A 88 -9.32 9.14 14.48
#